data_4146c287825a62139eadd0e71d1dab51
#
_entry.id   4146c287825a62139eadd0e71d1dab51
#
_cell.length_a   1.000
_cell.length_b   1.000
_cell.length_c   1.000
_cell.angle_alpha   90.00
_cell.angle_beta   90.00
_cell.angle_gamma   90.00
#
_symmetry.space_group_name_H-M   'P 1'
#
loop_
_entity.id
_entity.type
_entity.pdbx_description
1 polymer ?
#
loop_
_entity_poly.entity_id
_entity_poly.type
_entity_poly.pdbx_seq_one_letter_code
_entity_poly.pdbx_strand_id
1 'polypeptide(L)'
;MPKSLSVVLTATLLLIATSTQAGLHSHAPWVASVTTATERSVSLWSELAAIEFPAVAPEEVWVRIDLKRRELALFQGEQRILTIPYLAFGTAGANRIRLQGSSQTPIGDFRIDRINRQSRFRLFFGIDYPTPEIAHEAWQSGILSDEDYHDYRSYRRRNGHPPAHTPLGGHIGIHGLGNRPANLHQIRDWTEGCIAVTNTEIQMLERWLDVGMLVVIR
;
A
#
# COMPACT_ATOMS: atom_id res chain seq x y z
N MET A 1 -13.56 30.12 34.19
CA MET A 1 -12.15 30.34 33.97
C MET A 1 -11.38 29.28 34.72
N PRO A 2 -10.70 28.38 34.07
CA PRO A 2 -9.41 27.92 34.55
C PRO A 2 -8.32 28.06 33.50
N LYS A 3 -7.11 28.33 33.98
CA LYS A 3 -5.90 28.72 33.27
C LYS A 3 -5.22 27.53 32.60
N SER A 4 -4.81 27.73 31.33
CA SER A 4 -3.94 26.81 30.59
C SER A 4 -2.52 26.83 31.20
N LEU A 5 -1.96 25.65 31.44
CA LEU A 5 -0.55 25.47 31.76
C LEU A 5 0.19 24.97 30.50
N SER A 6 0.94 25.85 29.89
CA SER A 6 1.90 25.48 28.83
C SER A 6 3.19 24.98 29.48
N VAL A 7 3.56 23.74 29.21
CA VAL A 7 4.87 23.20 29.55
C VAL A 7 5.79 23.37 28.39
N VAL A 8 6.74 24.31 28.48
CA VAL A 8 7.84 24.50 27.54
C VAL A 8 9.00 23.62 28.00
N LEU A 9 9.33 22.59 27.25
CA LEU A 9 10.51 21.76 27.49
C LEU A 9 11.69 22.33 26.71
N THR A 10 12.57 23.07 27.38
CA THR A 10 13.85 23.53 26.84
C THR A 10 14.91 22.45 27.04
N ALA A 11 15.36 21.84 25.93
CA ALA A 11 16.52 20.96 25.93
C ALA A 11 17.81 21.78 25.75
N THR A 12 18.60 21.85 26.81
CA THR A 12 19.93 22.51 26.80
C THR A 12 20.98 21.50 26.33
N LEU A 13 21.58 21.79 25.17
CA LEU A 13 22.68 21.01 24.62
C LEU A 13 24.00 21.56 25.17
N LEU A 14 24.71 20.78 25.99
CA LEU A 14 26.04 21.14 26.50
C LEU A 14 27.10 20.48 25.61
N LEU A 15 27.78 21.25 24.78
CA LEU A 15 29.00 20.86 24.06
C LEU A 15 30.21 21.06 24.98
N ILE A 16 30.92 19.99 25.30
CA ILE A 16 32.27 20.08 25.86
C ILE A 16 33.23 19.46 24.86
N ALA A 17 34.04 20.31 24.22
CA ALA A 17 35.18 19.92 23.42
C ALA A 17 36.43 20.01 24.31
N THR A 18 37.16 18.88 24.47
CA THR A 18 38.56 18.93 24.95
C THR A 18 39.41 18.11 24.00
N SER A 19 40.33 18.85 23.34
CA SER A 19 41.42 18.30 22.55
C SER A 19 42.58 17.93 23.46
N THR A 20 43.13 16.72 23.30
CA THR A 20 44.52 16.42 23.64
C THR A 20 45.08 15.41 22.64
N GLN A 21 46.13 15.83 21.97
CA GLN A 21 46.97 15.06 21.05
C GLN A 21 48.05 14.34 21.82
N ALA A 22 48.27 13.04 21.55
CA ALA A 22 49.59 12.40 21.55
C ALA A 22 49.51 10.94 21.03
N GLY A 23 50.13 10.65 19.92
CA GLY A 23 51.29 9.79 19.77
C GLY A 23 51.07 8.32 19.53
N LEU A 24 51.17 7.86 18.23
CA LEU A 24 51.93 6.70 17.72
C LEU A 24 51.63 5.24 18.18
N HIS A 25 51.30 4.46 17.20
CA HIS A 25 51.74 3.11 16.74
C HIS A 25 50.62 2.07 16.51
N SER A 26 50.44 1.82 15.22
CA SER A 26 50.33 0.53 14.48
C SER A 26 49.47 -0.62 15.00
N HIS A 27 48.71 -1.16 14.02
CA HIS A 27 48.09 -2.47 13.89
C HIS A 27 46.76 -2.72 14.61
N ALA A 28 45.67 -2.54 13.85
CA ALA A 28 44.67 -3.58 13.65
C ALA A 28 43.56 -3.17 12.67
N PRO A 29 43.24 -3.93 11.66
CA PRO A 29 42.18 -3.68 10.72
C PRO A 29 40.93 -4.43 11.13
N TRP A 30 40.08 -3.82 11.90
CA TRP A 30 38.64 -4.14 11.98
C TRP A 30 37.94 -3.16 12.92
N VAL A 31 37.74 -1.98 12.42
CA VAL A 31 36.80 -1.08 13.04
C VAL A 31 35.41 -1.53 12.54
N ALA A 32 34.75 -2.41 13.28
CA ALA A 32 33.34 -2.62 13.12
C ALA A 32 32.70 -1.24 13.30
N SER A 33 32.08 -0.73 12.24
CA SER A 33 31.30 0.49 12.29
C SER A 33 30.20 0.29 13.32
N VAL A 34 30.41 0.81 14.51
CA VAL A 34 29.36 0.92 15.53
C VAL A 34 28.41 1.98 14.99
N THR A 35 27.46 1.58 14.16
CA THR A 35 26.30 2.39 13.83
C THR A 35 25.57 2.58 15.15
N THR A 36 25.68 3.78 15.72
CA THR A 36 25.14 4.04 17.05
C THR A 36 23.62 3.82 17.04
N ALA A 37 23.08 3.35 18.15
CA ALA A 37 21.64 3.13 18.31
C ALA A 37 20.81 4.38 17.93
N THR A 38 21.40 5.54 18.00
CA THR A 38 20.85 6.84 17.62
C THR A 38 20.62 6.96 16.11
N GLU A 39 21.53 6.49 15.26
CA GLU A 39 21.37 6.55 13.79
C GLU A 39 20.30 5.57 13.32
N ARG A 40 20.18 4.40 13.96
CA ARG A 40 19.06 3.48 13.68
C ARG A 40 17.71 4.05 14.09
N SER A 41 17.64 4.74 15.22
CA SER A 41 16.39 5.38 15.66
C SER A 41 15.99 6.50 14.71
N VAL A 42 16.91 7.34 14.28
CA VAL A 42 16.63 8.42 13.31
C VAL A 42 16.18 7.86 11.97
N SER A 43 16.79 6.77 11.50
CA SER A 43 16.35 6.06 10.27
C SER A 43 14.95 5.47 10.41
N LEU A 44 14.62 4.84 11.55
CA LEU A 44 13.28 4.33 11.83
C LEU A 44 12.21 5.44 11.92
N TRP A 45 12.56 6.58 12.53
CA TRP A 45 11.65 7.72 12.59
C TRP A 45 11.46 8.38 11.22
N SER A 46 12.49 8.44 10.37
CA SER A 46 12.37 8.94 9.00
C SER A 46 11.57 7.98 8.10
N GLU A 47 11.68 6.67 8.30
CA GLU A 47 10.85 5.68 7.60
C GLU A 47 9.39 5.72 8.06
N LEU A 48 9.12 5.98 9.35
CA LEU A 48 7.77 6.16 9.87
C LEU A 48 7.15 7.49 9.43
N ALA A 49 7.96 8.54 9.30
CA ALA A 49 7.52 9.85 8.76
C ALA A 49 7.23 9.81 7.24
N ALA A 50 7.68 8.78 6.53
CA ALA A 50 7.38 8.57 5.11
C ALA A 50 6.03 7.87 4.85
N ILE A 51 5.23 7.59 5.90
CA ILE A 51 3.86 7.13 5.72
C ILE A 51 3.01 8.37 5.40
N GLU A 52 2.81 8.62 4.12
CA GLU A 52 1.84 9.61 3.67
C GLU A 52 0.43 9.05 3.94
N PHE A 53 -0.23 9.60 4.97
CA PHE A 53 -1.62 9.27 5.25
C PHE A 53 -2.52 10.01 4.27
N PRO A 54 -3.53 9.33 3.69
CA PRO A 54 -4.55 10.01 2.91
C PRO A 54 -5.34 10.97 3.80
N ALA A 55 -5.93 12.00 3.19
CA ALA A 55 -6.84 12.90 3.88
C ALA A 55 -8.18 12.18 4.14
N VAL A 56 -8.26 11.45 5.24
CA VAL A 56 -9.45 10.71 5.70
C VAL A 56 -9.96 11.28 7.02
N ALA A 57 -11.25 11.10 7.30
CA ALA A 57 -11.81 11.46 8.60
C ALA A 57 -11.24 10.55 9.70
N PRO A 58 -11.13 11.02 10.97
CA PRO A 58 -10.56 10.22 12.06
C PRO A 58 -11.27 8.88 12.31
N GLU A 59 -12.56 8.81 12.01
CA GLU A 59 -13.40 7.60 12.12
C GLU A 59 -13.41 6.75 10.85
N GLU A 60 -12.91 7.25 9.73
CA GLU A 60 -12.93 6.53 8.46
C GLU A 60 -11.98 5.32 8.51
N VAL A 61 -12.52 4.16 8.14
CA VAL A 61 -11.72 2.93 8.01
C VAL A 61 -11.23 2.81 6.58
N TRP A 62 -9.96 2.49 6.40
CA TRP A 62 -9.33 2.35 5.09
C TRP A 62 -8.20 1.31 5.09
N VAL A 63 -7.79 0.88 3.90
CA VAL A 63 -6.77 -0.14 3.70
C VAL A 63 -5.53 0.46 3.07
N ARG A 64 -4.36 0.15 3.63
CA ARG A 64 -3.06 0.37 3.00
C ARG A 64 -2.46 -0.97 2.60
N ILE A 65 -1.98 -1.04 1.36
CA ILE A 65 -1.24 -2.17 0.82
C ILE A 65 0.17 -1.67 0.47
N ASP A 66 1.16 -2.17 1.20
CA ASP A 66 2.58 -1.90 0.98
C ASP A 66 3.20 -3.10 0.25
N LEU A 67 3.42 -2.96 -1.05
CA LEU A 67 3.93 -4.03 -1.90
C LEU A 67 5.39 -4.36 -1.59
N LYS A 68 6.18 -3.36 -1.19
CA LYS A 68 7.59 -3.54 -0.82
C LYS A 68 7.71 -4.35 0.47
N ARG A 69 6.86 -4.06 1.47
CA ARG A 69 6.81 -4.78 2.75
C ARG A 69 5.96 -6.04 2.67
N ARG A 70 5.20 -6.23 1.59
CA ARG A 70 4.22 -7.29 1.41
C ARG A 70 3.19 -7.34 2.54
N GLU A 71 2.69 -6.19 2.93
CA GLU A 71 1.81 -6.01 4.07
C GLU A 71 0.51 -5.34 3.64
N LEU A 72 -0.61 -5.83 4.16
CA LEU A 72 -1.89 -5.14 4.16
C LEU A 72 -2.17 -4.67 5.58
N ALA A 73 -2.40 -3.38 5.75
CA ALA A 73 -2.78 -2.79 7.03
C ALA A 73 -4.14 -2.11 6.93
N LEU A 74 -4.98 -2.33 7.94
CA LEU A 74 -6.25 -1.66 8.13
C LEU A 74 -6.05 -0.51 9.13
N PHE A 75 -6.57 0.66 8.79
CA PHE A 75 -6.50 1.87 9.60
C PHE A 75 -7.89 2.40 9.91
N GLN A 76 -8.03 3.09 11.03
CA GLN A 76 -9.12 4.01 11.34
C GLN A 76 -8.50 5.40 11.55
N GLY A 77 -8.78 6.35 10.66
CA GLY A 77 -8.00 7.57 10.57
C GLY A 77 -6.51 7.25 10.43
N GLU A 78 -5.69 7.70 11.36
CA GLU A 78 -4.25 7.42 11.42
C GLU A 78 -3.89 6.20 12.28
N GLN A 79 -4.86 5.65 13.01
CA GLN A 79 -4.63 4.51 13.90
C GLN A 79 -4.65 3.19 13.12
N ARG A 80 -3.57 2.45 13.17
CA ARG A 80 -3.50 1.09 12.64
C ARG A 80 -4.23 0.12 13.57
N ILE A 81 -5.23 -0.59 13.06
CA ILE A 81 -6.05 -1.54 13.83
C ILE A 81 -5.78 -3.00 13.50
N LEU A 82 -5.21 -3.29 12.32
CA LEU A 82 -4.89 -4.65 11.89
C LEU A 82 -3.71 -4.64 10.92
N THR A 83 -2.90 -5.69 10.96
CA THR A 83 -1.84 -5.94 9.98
C THR A 83 -1.89 -7.39 9.52
N ILE A 84 -1.86 -7.59 8.21
CA ILE A 84 -1.72 -8.89 7.54
C ILE A 84 -0.39 -8.89 6.80
N PRO A 85 0.57 -9.70 7.23
CA PRO A 85 1.85 -9.86 6.55
C PRO A 85 1.75 -10.85 5.37
N TYR A 86 2.76 -10.86 4.51
CA TYR A 86 2.98 -11.87 3.47
C TYR A 86 1.89 -11.95 2.39
N LEU A 87 1.34 -10.82 1.97
CA LEU A 87 0.46 -10.81 0.80
C LEU A 87 1.25 -11.19 -0.48
N ALA A 88 0.55 -11.78 -1.46
CA ALA A 88 1.05 -11.94 -2.82
C ALA A 88 0.32 -10.99 -3.77
N PHE A 89 1.02 -10.59 -4.83
CA PHE A 89 0.49 -9.66 -5.83
C PHE A 89 0.86 -10.09 -7.26
N GLY A 90 0.85 -9.19 -8.22
CA GLY A 90 1.10 -9.49 -9.63
C GLY A 90 2.50 -10.05 -9.90
N THR A 91 2.60 -11.15 -10.66
CA THR A 91 3.88 -11.82 -10.98
C THR A 91 4.88 -10.93 -11.72
N ALA A 92 4.41 -9.87 -12.39
CA ALA A 92 5.24 -8.90 -13.10
C ALA A 92 5.42 -7.58 -12.31
N GLY A 93 5.23 -7.62 -10.99
CA GLY A 93 5.39 -6.46 -10.13
C GLY A 93 4.21 -5.51 -10.15
N ALA A 94 4.47 -4.21 -10.11
CA ALA A 94 3.43 -3.19 -10.01
C ALA A 94 3.67 -2.01 -10.95
N ASN A 95 2.60 -1.35 -11.38
CA ASN A 95 2.65 -0.15 -12.21
C ASN A 95 1.39 0.69 -11.97
N ARG A 96 1.48 2.00 -12.11
CA ARG A 96 0.31 2.89 -12.02
C ARG A 96 -0.70 2.61 -13.13
N ILE A 97 -0.22 2.54 -14.37
CA ILE A 97 -1.02 2.15 -15.54
C ILE A 97 -0.63 0.73 -15.91
N ARG A 98 -1.40 -0.25 -15.44
CA ARG A 98 -1.24 -1.63 -15.86
C ARG A 98 -2.07 -1.93 -17.11
N LEU A 99 -1.57 -2.79 -17.98
CA LEU A 99 -2.33 -3.29 -19.15
C LEU A 99 -3.00 -4.62 -18.81
N GLN A 100 -4.07 -4.92 -19.53
CA GLN A 100 -4.69 -6.25 -19.49
C GLN A 100 -3.65 -7.32 -19.86
N GLY A 101 -3.57 -8.40 -19.08
CA GLY A 101 -2.61 -9.48 -19.31
C GLY A 101 -1.16 -9.18 -18.89
N SER A 102 -0.84 -7.97 -18.42
CA SER A 102 0.52 -7.63 -17.96
C SER A 102 0.94 -8.33 -16.68
N SER A 103 0.01 -8.92 -15.94
CA SER A 103 0.23 -9.51 -14.60
C SER A 103 0.83 -8.55 -13.59
N GLN A 104 0.66 -7.23 -13.79
CA GLN A 104 1.09 -6.19 -12.87
C GLN A 104 -0.05 -5.78 -11.94
N THR A 105 0.26 -5.44 -10.70
CA THR A 105 -0.66 -4.84 -9.73
C THR A 105 -0.71 -3.32 -9.94
N PRO A 106 -1.90 -2.69 -9.99
CA PRO A 106 -1.95 -1.23 -10.06
C PRO A 106 -1.54 -0.60 -8.74
N ILE A 107 -0.78 0.50 -8.80
CA ILE A 107 -0.50 1.37 -7.66
C ILE A 107 -1.32 2.65 -7.77
N GLY A 108 -1.80 3.15 -6.64
CA GLY A 108 -2.67 4.32 -6.57
C GLY A 108 -3.65 4.26 -5.42
N ASP A 109 -4.63 5.17 -5.46
CA ASP A 109 -5.74 5.25 -4.54
C ASP A 109 -7.00 4.75 -5.26
N PHE A 110 -7.63 3.75 -4.65
CA PHE A 110 -8.80 3.07 -5.21
C PHE A 110 -9.91 3.02 -4.17
N ARG A 111 -11.12 2.66 -4.65
CA ARG A 111 -12.22 2.32 -3.74
C ARG A 111 -12.71 0.92 -4.03
N ILE A 112 -13.17 0.22 -2.99
CA ILE A 112 -13.88 -1.05 -3.18
C ILE A 112 -15.16 -0.74 -3.96
N ASP A 113 -15.31 -1.34 -5.14
CA ASP A 113 -16.49 -1.15 -6.00
C ASP A 113 -17.50 -2.29 -5.91
N ARG A 114 -17.08 -3.48 -5.48
CA ARG A 114 -17.93 -4.67 -5.37
C ARG A 114 -17.38 -5.71 -4.40
N ILE A 115 -18.27 -6.53 -3.88
CA ILE A 115 -17.94 -7.68 -3.03
C ILE A 115 -18.57 -8.94 -3.66
N ASN A 116 -17.73 -9.96 -3.96
CA ASN A 116 -18.19 -11.24 -4.44
C ASN A 116 -17.91 -12.34 -3.40
N ARG A 117 -18.97 -12.76 -2.69
CA ARG A 117 -18.93 -13.82 -1.67
C ARG A 117 -18.95 -15.22 -2.25
N GLN A 118 -19.22 -15.37 -3.55
CA GLN A 118 -19.23 -16.64 -4.28
C GLN A 118 -17.98 -16.79 -5.19
N SER A 119 -16.89 -16.11 -4.85
CA SER A 119 -15.66 -16.16 -5.60
C SER A 119 -14.98 -17.53 -5.47
N ARG A 120 -14.38 -18.02 -6.58
CA ARG A 120 -13.47 -19.17 -6.55
C ARG A 120 -12.26 -18.97 -5.61
N PHE A 121 -11.99 -17.74 -5.23
CA PHE A 121 -10.96 -17.34 -4.28
C PHE A 121 -11.48 -17.17 -2.85
N ARG A 122 -12.58 -17.82 -2.52
CA ARG A 122 -13.28 -17.74 -1.24
C ARG A 122 -14.12 -16.47 -1.10
N LEU A 123 -13.51 -15.31 -1.24
CA LEU A 123 -14.11 -13.98 -1.15
C LEU A 123 -13.27 -13.03 -1.98
N PHE A 124 -13.90 -12.04 -2.63
CA PHE A 124 -13.24 -11.07 -3.49
C PHE A 124 -13.82 -9.68 -3.27
N PHE A 125 -12.96 -8.74 -2.93
CA PHE A 125 -13.25 -7.32 -2.86
C PHE A 125 -12.64 -6.64 -4.09
N GLY A 126 -13.46 -6.27 -5.06
CA GLY A 126 -13.03 -5.57 -6.25
C GLY A 126 -12.71 -4.13 -5.96
N ILE A 127 -11.67 -3.60 -6.59
CA ILE A 127 -11.34 -2.17 -6.58
C ILE A 127 -11.71 -1.54 -7.92
N ASP A 128 -11.97 -0.24 -7.91
CA ASP A 128 -12.46 0.55 -9.05
C ASP A 128 -11.35 0.91 -10.08
N TYR A 129 -10.44 -0.06 -10.32
CA TYR A 129 -9.42 0.07 -11.36
C TYR A 129 -10.00 -0.23 -12.77
N PRO A 130 -9.69 0.59 -13.80
CA PRO A 130 -8.98 1.87 -13.73
C PRO A 130 -9.88 3.00 -13.21
N THR A 131 -9.29 3.90 -12.38
CA THR A 131 -9.98 5.12 -11.95
C THR A 131 -10.12 6.12 -13.11
N PRO A 132 -10.96 7.17 -12.99
CA PRO A 132 -11.06 8.20 -14.02
C PRO A 132 -9.72 8.88 -14.32
N GLU A 133 -8.90 9.10 -13.30
CA GLU A 133 -7.58 9.73 -13.39
C GLU A 133 -6.63 8.84 -14.19
N ILE A 134 -6.56 7.55 -13.86
CA ILE A 134 -5.73 6.57 -14.56
C ILE A 134 -6.16 6.39 -16.00
N ALA A 135 -7.46 6.32 -16.26
CA ALA A 135 -7.99 6.22 -17.62
C ALA A 135 -7.68 7.47 -18.45
N HIS A 136 -7.77 8.66 -17.84
CA HIS A 136 -7.41 9.92 -18.49
C HIS A 136 -5.91 10.00 -18.79
N GLU A 137 -5.05 9.63 -17.84
CA GLU A 137 -3.61 9.57 -18.00
C GLU A 137 -3.21 8.58 -19.12
N ALA A 138 -3.86 7.41 -19.16
CA ALA A 138 -3.65 6.41 -20.21
C ALA A 138 -4.07 6.92 -21.60
N TRP A 139 -5.14 7.68 -21.68
CA TRP A 139 -5.58 8.33 -22.90
C TRP A 139 -4.59 9.41 -23.35
N GLN A 140 -4.16 10.30 -22.46
CA GLN A 140 -3.18 11.35 -22.76
C GLN A 140 -1.84 10.78 -23.23
N SER A 141 -1.45 9.61 -22.74
CA SER A 141 -0.22 8.90 -23.13
C SER A 141 -0.38 8.01 -24.37
N GLY A 142 -1.55 7.98 -25.01
CA GLY A 142 -1.83 7.20 -26.20
C GLY A 142 -2.01 5.69 -25.96
N ILE A 143 -2.12 5.25 -24.70
CA ILE A 143 -2.41 3.86 -24.34
C ILE A 143 -3.88 3.52 -24.61
N LEU A 144 -4.78 4.44 -24.33
CA LEU A 144 -6.17 4.36 -24.75
C LEU A 144 -6.39 5.23 -25.99
N SER A 145 -7.10 4.71 -26.97
CA SER A 145 -7.60 5.48 -28.10
C SER A 145 -8.72 6.45 -27.64
N ASP A 146 -9.08 7.41 -28.50
CA ASP A 146 -10.23 8.30 -28.24
C ASP A 146 -11.52 7.49 -28.07
N GLU A 147 -11.71 6.43 -28.84
CA GLU A 147 -12.84 5.52 -28.74
C GLU A 147 -12.88 4.76 -27.43
N ASP A 148 -11.77 4.11 -27.03
CA ASP A 148 -11.65 3.39 -25.75
C ASP A 148 -11.94 4.31 -24.56
N TYR A 149 -11.40 5.53 -24.59
CA TYR A 149 -11.61 6.50 -23.50
C TYR A 149 -13.04 7.01 -23.46
N HIS A 150 -13.66 7.27 -24.61
CA HIS A 150 -15.08 7.64 -24.68
C HIS A 150 -15.97 6.51 -24.13
N ASP A 151 -15.71 5.28 -24.52
CA ASP A 151 -16.47 4.10 -24.08
C ASP A 151 -16.28 3.85 -22.57
N TYR A 152 -15.05 3.97 -22.08
CA TYR A 152 -14.77 3.93 -20.63
C TYR A 152 -15.61 4.92 -19.85
N ARG A 153 -15.62 6.20 -20.27
CA ARG A 153 -16.38 7.26 -19.60
C ARG A 153 -17.87 7.00 -19.65
N SER A 154 -18.37 6.57 -20.81
CA SER A 154 -19.79 6.28 -21.03
C SER A 154 -20.26 5.09 -20.21
N TYR A 155 -19.45 4.03 -20.14
CA TYR A 155 -19.74 2.85 -19.34
C TYR A 155 -19.77 3.19 -17.84
N ARG A 156 -18.71 3.86 -17.33
CA ARG A 156 -18.62 4.24 -15.91
C ARG A 156 -19.78 5.11 -15.46
N ARG A 157 -20.20 6.07 -16.30
CA ARG A 157 -21.35 6.95 -16.01
C ARG A 157 -22.68 6.18 -15.90
N ARG A 158 -22.86 5.15 -16.73
CA ARG A 158 -24.08 4.33 -16.69
C ARG A 158 -24.10 3.31 -15.55
N ASN A 159 -22.95 2.76 -15.20
CA ASN A 159 -22.85 1.60 -14.33
C ASN A 159 -22.28 1.93 -12.94
N GLY A 160 -21.69 3.09 -12.72
CA GLY A 160 -21.08 3.49 -11.44
C GLY A 160 -19.72 2.85 -11.14
N HIS A 161 -19.26 1.93 -12.00
CA HIS A 161 -17.97 1.25 -11.87
C HIS A 161 -17.24 1.21 -13.23
N PRO A 162 -15.89 0.96 -13.25
CA PRO A 162 -15.14 0.89 -14.50
C PRO A 162 -15.49 -0.36 -15.33
N PRO A 163 -15.38 -0.30 -16.67
CA PRO A 163 -15.43 -1.49 -17.52
C PRO A 163 -14.19 -2.34 -17.32
N ALA A 164 -14.32 -3.66 -17.54
CA ALA A 164 -13.19 -4.59 -17.45
C ALA A 164 -12.60 -4.98 -18.81
N HIS A 165 -13.20 -4.51 -19.90
CA HIS A 165 -12.88 -4.90 -21.30
C HIS A 165 -12.09 -3.85 -22.07
N THR A 166 -11.45 -2.91 -21.39
CA THR A 166 -10.54 -1.94 -22.01
C THR A 166 -9.11 -2.50 -22.09
N PRO A 167 -8.20 -1.87 -22.86
CA PRO A 167 -6.78 -2.21 -22.86
C PRO A 167 -6.13 -2.17 -21.46
N LEU A 168 -6.69 -1.43 -20.52
CA LEU A 168 -6.24 -1.41 -19.11
C LEU A 168 -6.75 -2.63 -18.34
N GLY A 169 -7.77 -3.32 -18.84
CA GLY A 169 -8.44 -4.41 -18.15
C GLY A 169 -9.24 -3.96 -16.94
N GLY A 170 -9.44 -4.87 -16.00
CA GLY A 170 -10.18 -4.67 -14.75
C GLY A 170 -10.12 -5.92 -13.91
N HIS A 171 -11.16 -6.16 -13.09
CA HIS A 171 -11.24 -7.31 -12.19
C HIS A 171 -10.08 -7.43 -11.20
N ILE A 172 -9.52 -6.29 -10.80
CA ILE A 172 -8.50 -6.21 -9.76
C ILE A 172 -9.19 -6.10 -8.41
N GLY A 173 -8.58 -6.71 -7.39
CA GLY A 173 -9.12 -6.67 -6.04
C GLY A 173 -8.28 -7.42 -5.02
N ILE A 174 -8.80 -7.50 -3.81
CA ILE A 174 -8.23 -8.25 -2.68
C ILE A 174 -9.02 -9.54 -2.54
N HIS A 175 -8.35 -10.69 -2.45
CA HIS A 175 -9.03 -11.98 -2.37
C HIS A 175 -8.25 -13.04 -1.59
N GLY A 176 -8.91 -14.13 -1.22
CA GLY A 176 -8.27 -15.29 -0.61
C GLY A 176 -7.55 -16.20 -1.60
N LEU A 177 -6.98 -17.29 -1.11
CA LEU A 177 -6.29 -18.28 -1.93
C LEU A 177 -7.25 -19.17 -2.74
N GLY A 178 -8.52 -19.32 -2.28
CA GLY A 178 -9.39 -20.35 -2.78
C GLY A 178 -8.83 -21.73 -2.45
N ASN A 179 -8.62 -22.55 -3.49
CA ASN A 179 -8.05 -23.90 -3.36
C ASN A 179 -6.52 -23.95 -3.57
N ARG A 180 -5.83 -22.81 -3.65
CA ARG A 180 -4.38 -22.79 -3.82
C ARG A 180 -3.67 -23.16 -2.54
N PRO A 181 -2.52 -23.88 -2.64
CA PRO A 181 -1.72 -24.24 -1.47
C PRO A 181 -1.17 -23.00 -0.74
N ALA A 182 -1.30 -22.96 0.59
CA ALA A 182 -0.86 -21.83 1.40
C ALA A 182 0.68 -21.62 1.36
N ASN A 183 1.46 -22.69 1.22
CA ASN A 183 2.92 -22.59 1.11
C ASN A 183 3.37 -21.83 -0.14
N LEU A 184 2.64 -21.96 -1.25
CA LEU A 184 2.96 -21.19 -2.47
C LEU A 184 2.83 -19.68 -2.25
N HIS A 185 1.84 -19.28 -1.48
CA HIS A 185 1.54 -17.89 -1.17
C HIS A 185 2.68 -17.18 -0.44
N GLN A 186 3.40 -17.91 0.43
CA GLN A 186 4.48 -17.34 1.24
C GLN A 186 5.81 -17.18 0.50
N ILE A 187 6.01 -17.88 -0.62
CA ILE A 187 7.31 -17.94 -1.30
C ILE A 187 7.38 -17.16 -2.62
N ARG A 188 6.24 -16.82 -3.22
CA ARG A 188 6.23 -16.09 -4.49
C ARG A 188 4.92 -15.35 -4.76
N ASP A 189 5.01 -14.34 -5.63
CA ASP A 189 3.86 -13.73 -6.28
C ASP A 189 3.28 -14.69 -7.31
N TRP A 190 1.95 -14.69 -7.44
CA TRP A 190 1.28 -15.65 -8.31
C TRP A 190 0.01 -15.10 -8.96
N THR A 191 -0.33 -13.84 -8.71
CA THR A 191 -1.56 -13.27 -9.26
C THR A 191 -1.32 -12.59 -10.62
N GLU A 192 -2.40 -12.31 -11.31
CA GLU A 192 -2.40 -11.52 -12.54
C GLU A 192 -2.63 -10.03 -12.29
N GLY A 193 -2.37 -9.58 -11.03
CA GLY A 193 -2.47 -8.20 -10.62
C GLY A 193 -3.33 -7.95 -9.38
N CYS A 194 -4.08 -8.94 -8.90
CA CYS A 194 -4.81 -8.86 -7.64
C CYS A 194 -3.87 -8.95 -6.44
N ILE A 195 -4.38 -8.54 -5.28
CA ILE A 195 -3.75 -8.75 -3.98
C ILE A 195 -4.35 -10.03 -3.37
N ALA A 196 -3.51 -11.00 -3.06
CA ALA A 196 -3.94 -12.22 -2.41
C ALA A 196 -3.47 -12.26 -0.96
N VAL A 197 -4.37 -12.70 -0.08
CA VAL A 197 -4.12 -13.02 1.33
C VAL A 197 -4.62 -14.45 1.60
N THR A 198 -4.39 -15.01 2.77
CA THR A 198 -4.91 -16.35 3.08
C THR A 198 -6.45 -16.38 3.17
N ASN A 199 -7.05 -17.58 3.10
CA ASN A 199 -8.49 -17.70 3.22
C ASN A 199 -9.02 -17.27 4.59
N THR A 200 -8.23 -17.46 5.65
CA THR A 200 -8.58 -17.00 7.00
C THR A 200 -8.53 -15.47 7.09
N GLU A 201 -7.50 -14.86 6.50
CA GLU A 201 -7.31 -13.41 6.52
C GLU A 201 -8.40 -12.69 5.70
N ILE A 202 -8.76 -13.21 4.52
CA ILE A 202 -9.82 -12.57 3.73
C ILE A 202 -11.19 -12.64 4.44
N GLN A 203 -11.46 -13.72 5.18
CA GLN A 203 -12.66 -13.83 6.01
C GLN A 203 -12.62 -12.91 7.23
N MET A 204 -11.44 -12.67 7.81
CA MET A 204 -11.27 -11.69 8.89
C MET A 204 -11.50 -10.27 8.37
N LEU A 205 -10.99 -9.95 7.18
CA LEU A 205 -11.19 -8.67 6.51
C LEU A 205 -12.67 -8.40 6.16
N GLU A 206 -13.49 -9.43 5.91
CA GLU A 206 -14.91 -9.29 5.60
C GLU A 206 -15.70 -8.50 6.66
N ARG A 207 -15.23 -8.48 7.91
CA ARG A 207 -15.86 -7.73 9.01
C ARG A 207 -15.66 -6.22 8.92
N TRP A 208 -14.71 -5.81 8.10
CA TRP A 208 -14.25 -4.42 8.02
C TRP A 208 -14.46 -3.81 6.63
N LEU A 209 -14.25 -4.61 5.57
CA LEU A 209 -14.24 -4.10 4.20
C LEU A 209 -15.66 -3.97 3.66
N ASP A 210 -15.99 -2.79 3.14
CA ASP A 210 -17.25 -2.52 2.49
C ASP A 210 -17.08 -1.70 1.21
N VAL A 211 -18.11 -1.66 0.38
CA VAL A 211 -18.13 -0.87 -0.85
C VAL A 211 -17.98 0.62 -0.52
N GLY A 212 -17.17 1.32 -1.29
CA GLY A 212 -16.80 2.72 -1.09
C GLY A 212 -15.54 2.94 -0.25
N MET A 213 -15.06 1.91 0.48
CA MET A 213 -13.87 2.02 1.32
C MET A 213 -12.62 2.32 0.48
N LEU A 214 -11.77 3.23 0.98
CA LEU A 214 -10.49 3.60 0.38
C LEU A 214 -9.47 2.46 0.51
N VAL A 215 -8.78 2.18 -0.59
CA VAL A 215 -7.66 1.22 -0.69
C VAL A 215 -6.47 1.92 -1.33
N VAL A 216 -5.42 2.12 -0.56
CA VAL A 216 -4.16 2.75 -1.00
C VAL A 216 -3.13 1.67 -1.29
N ILE A 217 -2.64 1.58 -2.53
CA ILE A 217 -1.60 0.61 -2.96
C ILE A 217 -0.32 1.37 -3.32
N ARG A 218 0.77 1.06 -2.64
CA ARG A 218 2.09 1.69 -2.85
C ARG A 218 3.18 0.64 -3.01
#